data_0a8b7150db239772a06f68f6b098fc51
#
_entry.id   0a8b7150db239772a06f68f6b098fc51
#
_cell.length_a   1.000
_cell.length_b   1.000
_cell.length_c   1.000
_cell.angle_alpha   90.00
_cell.angle_beta   90.00
_cell.angle_gamma   90.00
#
_symmetry.space_group_name_H-M   'P 1'
#
loop_
_entity.id
_entity.type
_entity.pdbx_description
1 polymer ?
#
loop_
_entity_poly.entity_id
_entity_poly.type
_entity_poly.pdbx_seq_one_letter_code
_entity_poly.pdbx_strand_id
1 'polypeptide(L)'
;MCIRDRFTDVQYNTVQLNEQGTRPFGPSLTVLATVVSAIHNTHSVIDAGLKSFATDGPVPEIIRGAPAEATYRFMGDEHGAVVYPPGNNKILTTGDRVSCIVPHCDPTVNLYDNYHCMKGNMLVQIIPIDARGNS
;
A
#
# COMPACT_ATOMS: atom_id res chain seq x y z
N MET A 1 -7.93 17.54 -3.56
CA MET A 1 -8.24 16.60 -2.47
C MET A 1 -9.75 16.46 -2.42
N CYS A 2 -10.25 15.25 -2.56
CA CYS A 2 -11.69 15.02 -2.44
C CYS A 2 -12.04 15.04 -0.95
N ILE A 3 -13.14 15.70 -0.56
CA ILE A 3 -13.59 15.73 0.85
C ILE A 3 -13.93 14.35 1.42
N ARG A 4 -13.94 13.32 0.60
CA ARG A 4 -14.17 11.93 0.99
C ARG A 4 -12.89 11.10 1.14
N ASP A 5 -11.71 11.70 0.95
CA ASP A 5 -10.43 10.98 1.12
C ASP A 5 -9.95 11.17 2.56
N ARG A 6 -9.54 10.09 3.20
CA ARG A 6 -8.97 10.07 4.56
C ARG A 6 -7.76 9.17 4.64
N PHE A 7 -6.94 9.41 5.66
CA PHE A 7 -5.96 8.45 6.13
C PHE A 7 -6.72 7.26 6.73
N THR A 8 -7.04 6.29 5.87
CA THR A 8 -7.66 5.03 6.27
C THR A 8 -6.70 3.90 5.95
N ASP A 9 -6.78 2.85 6.73
CA ASP A 9 -5.97 1.66 6.59
C ASP A 9 -6.84 0.42 6.34
N VAL A 10 -6.20 -0.74 6.13
CA VAL A 10 -6.92 -1.98 5.89
C VAL A 10 -7.82 -2.33 7.07
N GLN A 11 -7.37 -2.08 8.30
CA GLN A 11 -8.12 -2.37 9.51
C GLN A 11 -9.43 -1.55 9.58
N TYR A 12 -9.36 -0.23 9.34
CA TYR A 12 -10.55 0.64 9.32
C TYR A 12 -11.45 0.39 8.11
N ASN A 13 -10.90 -0.07 7.00
CA ASN A 13 -11.68 -0.42 5.81
C ASN A 13 -12.59 -1.62 6.01
N THR A 14 -12.39 -2.43 7.06
CA THR A 14 -13.29 -3.52 7.44
C THR A 14 -14.53 -3.03 8.17
N VAL A 15 -14.51 -1.80 8.70
CA VAL A 15 -15.68 -1.18 9.34
C VAL A 15 -16.63 -0.67 8.27
N GLN A 16 -17.71 -1.40 8.05
CA GLN A 16 -18.79 -1.01 7.15
C GLN A 16 -19.72 -0.05 7.90
N LEU A 17 -19.80 1.21 7.46
CA LEU A 17 -20.68 2.22 8.08
C LEU A 17 -22.08 2.25 7.47
N ASN A 18 -22.35 1.44 6.44
CA ASN A 18 -23.68 1.33 5.85
C ASN A 18 -24.02 -0.13 5.50
N GLU A 19 -25.33 -0.42 5.41
CA GLU A 19 -25.87 -1.74 5.08
C GLU A 19 -25.48 -2.24 3.67
N GLN A 20 -24.96 -1.36 2.82
CA GLN A 20 -24.60 -1.66 1.43
C GLN A 20 -23.12 -2.03 1.27
N GLY A 21 -22.32 -2.06 2.35
CA GLY A 21 -20.90 -2.44 2.30
C GLY A 21 -19.99 -1.47 1.55
N THR A 22 -20.44 -0.24 1.34
CA THR A 22 -19.63 0.79 0.68
C THR A 22 -18.71 1.48 1.69
N ARG A 23 -17.45 1.61 1.32
CA ARG A 23 -16.47 2.38 2.10
C ARG A 23 -16.88 3.87 2.06
N PRO A 24 -17.10 4.53 3.21
CA PRO A 24 -17.56 5.92 3.24
C PRO A 24 -16.49 6.90 2.76
N PHE A 25 -15.22 6.51 2.85
CA PHE A 25 -14.08 7.34 2.48
C PHE A 25 -13.13 6.59 1.54
N GLY A 26 -12.56 7.30 0.57
CA GLY A 26 -11.47 6.79 -0.26
C GLY A 26 -10.15 6.81 0.52
N PRO A 27 -9.28 5.80 0.34
CA PRO A 27 -7.95 5.80 0.94
C PRO A 27 -7.08 6.89 0.29
N SER A 28 -6.43 7.71 1.13
CA SER A 28 -5.50 8.77 0.69
C SER A 28 -4.06 8.52 1.12
N LEU A 29 -3.83 7.63 2.09
CA LEU A 29 -2.50 7.20 2.52
C LEU A 29 -2.15 5.86 1.88
N THR A 30 -1.04 5.84 1.15
CA THR A 30 -0.54 4.61 0.51
C THR A 30 0.97 4.56 0.58
N VAL A 31 1.53 3.37 0.61
CA VAL A 31 2.95 3.12 0.32
C VAL A 31 3.07 2.81 -1.17
N LEU A 32 3.95 3.56 -1.85
CA LEU A 32 4.31 3.32 -3.24
C LEU A 32 5.58 2.47 -3.28
N ALA A 33 5.48 1.28 -3.85
CA ALA A 33 6.58 0.33 -4.00
C ALA A 33 6.95 0.13 -5.47
N THR A 34 8.17 -0.32 -5.70
CA THR A 34 8.69 -0.65 -7.04
C THR A 34 8.94 -2.14 -7.16
N VAL A 35 8.61 -2.72 -8.30
CA VAL A 35 8.94 -4.11 -8.62
C VAL A 35 10.44 -4.22 -8.85
N VAL A 36 11.11 -5.00 -8.02
CA VAL A 36 12.55 -5.25 -8.08
C VAL A 36 12.91 -6.59 -8.74
N SER A 37 11.94 -7.52 -8.78
CA SER A 37 12.10 -8.80 -9.47
C SER A 37 10.77 -9.32 -9.99
N ALA A 38 10.75 -9.80 -11.24
CA ALA A 38 9.56 -10.27 -11.94
C ALA A 38 9.85 -11.56 -12.73
N ILE A 39 10.67 -12.45 -12.19
CA ILE A 39 11.10 -13.69 -12.86
C ILE A 39 10.17 -14.88 -12.62
N HIS A 40 9.18 -14.74 -11.72
CA HIS A 40 8.25 -15.80 -11.35
C HIS A 40 6.88 -15.59 -11.99
N ASN A 41 6.25 -16.66 -12.45
CA ASN A 41 4.91 -16.62 -13.04
C ASN A 41 3.80 -16.46 -12.00
N THR A 42 4.08 -16.72 -10.72
CA THR A 42 3.10 -16.70 -9.63
C THR A 42 3.12 -15.41 -8.81
N HIS A 43 4.21 -14.66 -8.86
CA HIS A 43 4.37 -13.43 -8.11
C HIS A 43 5.50 -12.55 -8.65
N SER A 44 5.47 -11.27 -8.31
CA SER A 44 6.60 -10.34 -8.43
C SER A 44 7.03 -9.84 -7.06
N VAL A 45 8.31 -9.51 -6.92
CA VAL A 45 8.90 -8.98 -5.68
C VAL A 45 8.95 -7.46 -5.76
N ILE A 46 8.52 -6.81 -4.68
CA ILE A 46 8.57 -5.34 -4.51
C ILE A 46 9.48 -4.95 -3.35
N ASP A 47 10.00 -3.72 -3.38
CA ASP A 47 10.89 -3.13 -2.38
C ASP A 47 10.16 -2.62 -1.12
N ALA A 48 9.07 -3.26 -0.74
CA ALA A 48 8.30 -2.93 0.44
C ALA A 48 8.01 -4.20 1.26
N GLY A 49 8.76 -4.40 2.33
CA GLY A 49 8.67 -5.49 3.28
C GLY A 49 8.25 -5.04 4.68
N LEU A 50 8.71 -5.76 5.71
CA LEU A 50 8.39 -5.49 7.11
C LEU A 50 8.80 -4.09 7.58
N LYS A 51 9.86 -3.51 7.00
CA LYS A 51 10.31 -2.14 7.31
C LYS A 51 9.46 -1.04 6.67
N SER A 52 8.55 -1.40 5.77
CA SER A 52 7.72 -0.43 5.05
C SER A 52 6.30 -0.34 5.57
N PHE A 53 5.89 -1.28 6.42
CA PHE A 53 4.51 -1.39 6.91
C PHE A 53 4.48 -1.76 8.38
N ALA A 54 3.41 -1.32 9.07
CA ALA A 54 3.05 -1.87 10.36
C ALA A 54 2.78 -3.38 10.25
N THR A 55 3.12 -4.13 11.30
CA THR A 55 2.97 -5.59 11.36
C THR A 55 1.99 -6.06 12.44
N ASP A 56 1.28 -5.12 13.04
CA ASP A 56 0.34 -5.32 14.14
C ASP A 56 -1.12 -5.51 13.69
N GLY A 57 -1.33 -5.69 12.38
CA GLY A 57 -2.66 -5.81 11.78
C GLY A 57 -2.69 -6.79 10.59
N PRO A 58 -3.67 -6.63 9.71
CA PRO A 58 -3.75 -7.41 8.47
C PRO A 58 -2.57 -7.12 7.54
N VAL A 59 -2.49 -7.83 6.43
CA VAL A 59 -1.49 -7.52 5.38
C VAL A 59 -1.90 -6.28 4.59
N PRO A 60 -0.94 -5.56 3.96
CA PRO A 60 -1.25 -4.47 3.02
C PRO A 60 -2.21 -4.88 1.92
N GLU A 61 -3.09 -3.97 1.50
CA GLU A 61 -4.02 -4.19 0.39
C GLU A 61 -3.50 -3.47 -0.87
N ILE A 62 -3.29 -4.21 -1.95
CA ILE A 62 -2.84 -3.64 -3.23
C ILE A 62 -4.04 -2.97 -3.91
N ILE A 63 -3.91 -1.67 -4.26
CA ILE A 63 -4.99 -0.90 -4.88
C ILE A 63 -4.68 -0.40 -6.28
N ARG A 64 -3.41 -0.35 -6.68
CA ARG A 64 -2.98 0.11 -8.03
C ARG A 64 -1.71 -0.59 -8.46
N GLY A 65 -1.54 -0.68 -9.79
CA GLY A 65 -0.30 -1.12 -10.40
C GLY A 65 -0.14 -2.64 -10.49
N ALA A 66 -1.08 -3.42 -9.99
CA ALA A 66 -1.06 -4.88 -10.10
C ALA A 66 -2.32 -5.41 -10.81
N PRO A 67 -2.34 -6.67 -11.26
CA PRO A 67 -3.55 -7.32 -11.74
C PRO A 67 -4.67 -7.30 -10.70
N ALA A 68 -5.93 -7.33 -11.16
CA ALA A 68 -7.07 -7.47 -10.29
C ALA A 68 -6.93 -8.74 -9.42
N GLU A 69 -7.38 -8.67 -8.17
CA GLU A 69 -7.31 -9.77 -7.20
C GLU A 69 -5.89 -10.21 -6.80
N ALA A 70 -4.85 -9.47 -7.23
CA ALA A 70 -3.50 -9.70 -6.70
C ALA A 70 -3.47 -9.38 -5.20
N THR A 71 -2.77 -10.23 -4.44
CA THR A 71 -2.64 -10.07 -3.00
C THR A 71 -1.21 -9.77 -2.59
N TYR A 72 -1.04 -9.16 -1.42
CA TYR A 72 0.26 -8.89 -0.85
C TYR A 72 0.69 -10.03 0.09
N ARG A 73 2.00 -10.31 0.11
CA ARG A 73 2.64 -11.21 1.09
C ARG A 73 4.00 -10.66 1.50
N PHE A 74 4.30 -10.62 2.80
CA PHE A 74 5.64 -10.32 3.29
C PHE A 74 6.66 -11.40 2.84
N MET A 75 7.85 -10.97 2.43
CA MET A 75 8.98 -11.85 2.04
C MET A 75 10.26 -11.54 2.82
N GLY A 76 10.18 -10.77 3.88
CA GLY A 76 11.29 -10.36 4.73
C GLY A 76 11.28 -8.88 5.03
N ASP A 77 12.39 -8.36 5.54
CA ASP A 77 12.50 -7.00 6.03
C ASP A 77 12.32 -5.95 4.93
N GLU A 78 13.01 -6.16 3.81
CA GLU A 78 13.06 -5.19 2.70
C GLU A 78 12.06 -5.50 1.59
N HIS A 79 11.52 -6.72 1.52
CA HIS A 79 10.78 -7.17 0.36
C HIS A 79 9.38 -7.69 0.70
N GLY A 80 8.46 -7.45 -0.22
CA GLY A 80 7.13 -8.04 -0.28
C GLY A 80 6.89 -8.70 -1.63
N ALA A 81 5.87 -9.54 -1.71
CA ALA A 81 5.41 -10.14 -2.96
C ALA A 81 4.04 -9.63 -3.35
N VAL A 82 3.88 -9.32 -4.63
CA VAL A 82 2.59 -9.21 -5.31
C VAL A 82 2.27 -10.59 -5.85
N VAL A 83 1.37 -11.31 -5.19
CA VAL A 83 0.96 -12.66 -5.56
C VAL A 83 -0.19 -12.60 -6.54
N TYR A 84 -0.05 -13.26 -7.67
CA TYR A 84 -1.05 -13.26 -8.73
C TYR A 84 -2.15 -14.28 -8.48
N PRO A 85 -3.40 -13.98 -8.89
CA PRO A 85 -4.47 -14.96 -8.84
C PRO A 85 -4.21 -16.10 -9.84
N PRO A 86 -4.76 -17.29 -9.60
CA PRO A 86 -4.66 -18.40 -10.54
C PRO A 86 -5.18 -18.01 -11.94
N GLY A 87 -4.45 -18.40 -12.98
CA GLY A 87 -4.81 -18.10 -14.38
C GLY A 87 -4.51 -16.66 -14.83
N ASN A 88 -3.83 -15.87 -13.99
CA ASN A 88 -3.40 -14.53 -14.40
C ASN A 88 -2.33 -14.60 -15.51
N ASN A 89 -2.56 -13.86 -16.60
CA ASN A 89 -1.64 -13.77 -17.75
C ASN A 89 -0.83 -12.47 -17.76
N LYS A 90 -1.11 -11.54 -16.84
CA LYS A 90 -0.42 -10.25 -16.77
C LYS A 90 0.62 -10.30 -15.65
N ILE A 91 1.88 -10.37 -16.03
CA ILE A 91 3.02 -10.32 -15.11
C ILE A 91 3.55 -8.87 -15.09
N LEU A 92 3.90 -8.38 -13.91
CA LEU A 92 4.59 -7.10 -13.75
C LEU A 92 6.02 -7.21 -14.25
N THR A 93 6.61 -6.08 -14.61
CA THR A 93 8.02 -5.98 -15.00
C THR A 93 8.81 -5.21 -13.96
N THR A 94 10.11 -5.44 -13.88
CA THR A 94 11.01 -4.68 -13.00
C THR A 94 10.93 -3.19 -13.33
N GLY A 95 10.72 -2.35 -12.30
CA GLY A 95 10.49 -0.92 -12.43
C GLY A 95 9.01 -0.51 -12.41
N ASP A 96 8.08 -1.45 -12.58
CA ASP A 96 6.65 -1.16 -12.39
C ASP A 96 6.37 -0.73 -10.95
N ARG A 97 5.37 0.13 -10.78
CA ARG A 97 5.01 0.68 -9.48
C ARG A 97 3.68 0.13 -8.98
N VAL A 98 3.65 -0.18 -7.70
CA VAL A 98 2.49 -0.75 -7.00
C VAL A 98 2.16 0.15 -5.81
N SER A 99 0.89 0.51 -5.64
CA SER A 99 0.42 1.26 -4.48
C SER A 99 -0.37 0.35 -3.55
N CYS A 100 -0.01 0.39 -2.27
CA CYS A 100 -0.65 -0.40 -1.23
C CYS A 100 -1.29 0.50 -0.17
N ILE A 101 -2.52 0.18 0.24
CA ILE A 101 -3.08 0.69 1.50
C ILE A 101 -2.31 0.02 2.64
N VAL A 102 -1.96 0.82 3.63
CA VAL A 102 -1.21 0.34 4.79
C VAL A 102 -2.08 -0.52 5.72
N PRO A 103 -1.51 -1.50 6.42
CA PRO A 103 -2.24 -2.32 7.40
C PRO A 103 -2.88 -1.49 8.51
N HIS A 104 -2.07 -0.61 9.10
CA HIS A 104 -2.39 0.30 10.18
C HIS A 104 -1.65 1.62 9.95
N CYS A 105 -2.36 2.75 9.99
CA CYS A 105 -1.78 4.06 9.67
C CYS A 105 -0.69 4.48 10.63
N ASP A 106 -1.00 4.53 11.92
CA ASP A 106 -0.16 5.19 12.92
C ASP A 106 1.26 4.60 12.99
N PRO A 107 1.45 3.29 13.21
CA PRO A 107 2.79 2.74 13.27
C PRO A 107 3.48 2.70 11.90
N THR A 108 2.73 2.64 10.78
CA THR A 108 3.34 2.74 9.45
C THR A 108 3.91 4.13 9.21
N VAL A 109 3.16 5.18 9.53
CA VAL A 109 3.61 6.58 9.36
C VAL A 109 4.91 6.83 10.14
N ASN A 110 5.04 6.24 11.33
CA ASN A 110 6.24 6.37 12.16
C ASN A 110 7.53 5.77 11.53
N LEU A 111 7.40 4.97 10.47
CA LEU A 111 8.54 4.40 9.73
C LEU A 111 9.13 5.36 8.68
N TYR A 112 8.46 6.47 8.38
CA TYR A 112 8.82 7.40 7.30
C TYR A 112 9.16 8.79 7.82
N ASP A 113 10.00 9.51 7.06
CA ASP A 113 10.39 10.89 7.39
C ASP A 113 9.40 11.93 6.85
N ASN A 114 8.78 11.64 5.70
CA ASN A 114 7.99 12.62 4.97
C ASN A 114 6.77 11.99 4.31
N TYR A 115 5.70 12.79 4.18
CA TYR A 115 4.61 12.54 3.25
C TYR A 115 4.94 13.13 1.88
N HIS A 116 4.70 12.38 0.84
CA HIS A 116 4.73 12.85 -0.55
C HIS A 116 3.29 13.08 -1.03
N CYS A 117 2.86 14.34 -1.07
CA CYS A 117 1.52 14.71 -1.48
C CYS A 117 1.39 14.69 -3.00
N MET A 118 0.53 13.83 -3.53
CA MET A 118 0.35 13.64 -4.95
C MET A 118 -1.00 14.20 -5.44
N LYS A 119 -1.00 14.79 -6.64
CA LYS A 119 -2.21 15.10 -7.40
C LYS A 119 -2.15 14.36 -8.73
N GLY A 120 -2.87 13.25 -8.82
CA GLY A 120 -2.64 12.29 -9.90
C GLY A 120 -1.22 11.74 -9.84
N ASN A 121 -0.44 11.91 -10.90
CA ASN A 121 0.97 11.47 -10.97
C ASN A 121 1.97 12.59 -10.64
N MET A 122 1.52 13.76 -10.22
CA MET A 122 2.37 14.91 -9.94
C MET A 122 2.60 15.05 -8.44
N LEU A 123 3.86 15.11 -8.01
CA LEU A 123 4.24 15.49 -6.66
C LEU A 123 3.99 16.99 -6.48
N VAL A 124 3.10 17.37 -5.56
CA VAL A 124 2.73 18.76 -5.32
C VAL A 124 3.33 19.33 -4.05
N GLN A 125 3.65 18.49 -3.07
CA GLN A 125 4.24 18.91 -1.80
C GLN A 125 4.94 17.75 -1.11
N ILE A 126 5.97 18.06 -0.31
CA ILE A 126 6.59 17.16 0.66
C ILE A 126 6.36 17.75 2.05
N ILE A 127 5.80 16.99 2.97
CA ILE A 127 5.49 17.40 4.34
C ILE A 127 6.27 16.52 5.31
N PRO A 128 7.10 17.07 6.21
CA PRO A 128 7.77 16.26 7.21
C PRO A 128 6.78 15.63 8.20
N ILE A 129 7.13 14.49 8.74
CA ILE A 129 6.37 13.81 9.82
C ILE A 129 7.03 14.20 11.15
N ASP A 130 6.55 15.31 11.73
CA ASP A 130 7.19 15.95 12.90
C ASP A 130 7.16 15.07 14.16
N ALA A 131 6.13 14.25 14.31
CA ALA A 131 5.97 13.37 15.49
C ALA A 131 6.67 12.01 15.34
N ARG A 132 7.45 11.80 14.26
CA ARG A 132 8.15 10.54 14.03
C ARG A 132 9.13 10.22 15.18
N GLY A 133 9.09 8.96 15.65
CA GLY A 133 10.00 8.47 16.68
C GLY A 133 9.68 8.96 18.10
N ASN A 134 8.60 9.70 18.29
CA ASN A 134 8.10 10.04 19.62
C ASN A 134 7.13 8.94 20.06
N SER A 135 7.52 8.22 21.10
CA SER A 135 6.68 7.23 21.79
C SER A 135 6.10 7.82 23.06
#